data_909500ba66bb5e96284db3fe5e6bb9c3
#
_entry.id   909500ba66bb5e96284db3fe5e6bb9c3
#
_cell.length_a   1.000
_cell.length_b   1.000
_cell.length_c   1.000
_cell.angle_alpha   90.00
_cell.angle_beta   90.00
_cell.angle_gamma   90.00
#
_symmetry.space_group_name_H-M   'P 1'
#
loop_
_entity.id
_entity.type
_entity.pdbx_description
1 polymer ?
#
loop_
_entity_poly.entity_id
_entity_poly.type
_entity_poly.pdbx_seq_one_letter_code
_entity_poly.pdbx_strand_id
1 'polypeptide(L)'
;MPLRESYADRVFTTSVVSYPGVPHIGPERDFSPVIAKALELGGYPEDTAIPGINGGRSVVTGFARSAVLSHANEIVAAVKSGQIRHFFLVGGCDGTRPSRRYYTEFAKLTPPDTVILTLACGKFRLNDLDLGTVAGLPRILDVGQCNDAYSAIKVALALADAFGCGVNDLPLSLVLSWYEQKLSLIHI
;
A
#
# COMPACT_ATOMS: atom_id res chain seq x y z
N MET A 1 -13.04 -18.52 11.53
CA MET A 1 -13.93 -17.53 12.20
C MET A 1 -15.33 -17.79 11.69
N PRO A 2 -16.36 -17.98 12.53
CA PRO A 2 -17.71 -18.26 12.05
C PRO A 2 -18.29 -17.06 11.30
N LEU A 3 -19.11 -17.35 10.30
CA LEU A 3 -19.86 -16.36 9.55
C LEU A 3 -20.90 -15.71 10.47
N ARG A 4 -20.99 -14.38 10.48
CA ARG A 4 -21.97 -13.67 11.30
C ARG A 4 -23.21 -13.37 10.47
N GLU A 5 -24.39 -13.53 11.06
CA GLU A 5 -25.66 -13.24 10.41
C GLU A 5 -25.76 -11.82 9.85
N SER A 6 -25.15 -10.84 10.53
CA SER A 6 -25.18 -9.42 10.14
C SER A 6 -24.58 -9.11 8.76
N TYR A 7 -23.82 -10.04 8.16
CA TYR A 7 -23.23 -9.86 6.83
C TYR A 7 -23.19 -11.15 6.00
N ALA A 8 -23.83 -12.22 6.45
CA ALA A 8 -23.83 -13.54 5.77
C ALA A 8 -24.41 -13.46 4.35
N ASP A 9 -25.40 -12.61 4.16
CA ASP A 9 -26.12 -12.39 2.89
C ASP A 9 -25.29 -11.67 1.82
N ARG A 10 -24.13 -11.13 2.19
CA ARG A 10 -23.27 -10.32 1.30
C ARG A 10 -21.84 -10.86 1.20
N VAL A 11 -21.64 -12.11 1.62
CA VAL A 11 -20.35 -12.80 1.49
C VAL A 11 -20.41 -13.77 0.32
N PHE A 12 -19.40 -13.71 -0.52
CA PHE A 12 -19.19 -14.62 -1.63
C PHE A 12 -17.76 -15.16 -1.55
N THR A 13 -17.56 -16.35 -2.05
CA THR A 13 -16.23 -16.97 -2.14
C THR A 13 -15.88 -17.24 -3.59
N THR A 14 -14.59 -17.31 -3.90
CA THR A 14 -14.11 -17.61 -5.25
C THR A 14 -12.74 -18.26 -5.22
N SER A 15 -12.33 -18.84 -6.35
CA SER A 15 -11.03 -19.50 -6.54
C SER A 15 -10.85 -20.66 -5.57
N VAL A 16 -9.73 -20.71 -4.85
CA VAL A 16 -9.42 -21.77 -3.86
C VAL A 16 -10.04 -21.53 -2.49
N VAL A 17 -10.65 -20.39 -2.29
CA VAL A 17 -11.29 -20.03 -1.01
C VAL A 17 -12.75 -20.44 -1.06
N SER A 18 -13.18 -21.30 -0.14
CA SER A 18 -14.59 -21.68 0.03
C SER A 18 -14.97 -21.65 1.50
N TYR A 19 -16.27 -21.51 1.77
CA TYR A 19 -16.81 -21.60 3.13
C TYR A 19 -18.20 -22.24 3.08
N PRO A 20 -18.51 -23.18 3.97
CA PRO A 20 -19.82 -23.85 4.00
C PRO A 20 -20.98 -22.85 4.13
N GLY A 21 -21.99 -22.99 3.27
CA GLY A 21 -23.17 -22.13 3.29
C GLY A 21 -22.99 -20.74 2.63
N VAL A 22 -21.82 -20.48 2.06
CA VAL A 22 -21.55 -19.21 1.31
C VAL A 22 -21.60 -19.49 -0.18
N PRO A 23 -22.30 -18.67 -0.99
CA PRO A 23 -22.27 -18.76 -2.45
C PRO A 23 -20.84 -18.70 -2.99
N HIS A 24 -20.53 -19.61 -3.91
CA HIS A 24 -19.22 -19.72 -4.53
C HIS A 24 -19.26 -19.33 -6.00
N ILE A 25 -18.37 -18.42 -6.39
CA ILE A 25 -18.16 -18.04 -7.79
C ILE A 25 -17.17 -19.04 -8.39
N GLY A 26 -17.65 -19.85 -9.32
CA GLY A 26 -16.91 -20.94 -9.94
C GLY A 26 -15.85 -20.49 -10.94
N PRO A 27 -15.25 -21.46 -11.67
CA PRO A 27 -14.21 -21.19 -12.65
C PRO A 27 -14.62 -20.30 -13.81
N GLU A 28 -15.91 -20.26 -14.11
CA GLU A 28 -16.54 -19.40 -15.13
C GLU A 28 -16.47 -17.92 -14.77
N ARG A 29 -16.18 -17.61 -13.48
CA ARG A 29 -16.03 -16.24 -12.95
C ARG A 29 -17.25 -15.35 -13.22
N ASP A 30 -18.45 -15.92 -13.13
CA ASP A 30 -19.67 -15.11 -13.18
C ASP A 30 -19.87 -14.36 -11.87
N PHE A 31 -19.52 -13.08 -11.87
CA PHE A 31 -19.72 -12.15 -10.75
C PHE A 31 -21.07 -11.46 -10.75
N SER A 32 -22.01 -11.82 -11.65
CA SER A 32 -23.35 -11.24 -11.69
C SER A 32 -24.09 -11.27 -10.36
N PRO A 33 -24.03 -12.35 -9.55
CA PRO A 33 -24.64 -12.37 -8.21
C PRO A 33 -24.04 -11.35 -7.24
N VAL A 34 -22.73 -11.12 -7.32
CA VAL A 34 -22.01 -10.14 -6.49
C VAL A 34 -22.43 -8.73 -6.88
N ILE A 35 -22.51 -8.46 -8.19
CA ILE A 35 -22.93 -7.17 -8.74
C ILE A 35 -24.40 -6.90 -8.36
N ALA A 36 -25.29 -7.88 -8.53
CA ALA A 36 -26.69 -7.76 -8.15
C ALA A 36 -26.86 -7.42 -6.66
N LYS A 37 -26.12 -8.12 -5.79
CA LYS A 37 -26.14 -7.83 -4.34
C LYS A 37 -25.57 -6.44 -4.03
N ALA A 38 -24.53 -5.99 -4.71
CA ALA A 38 -23.98 -4.65 -4.54
C ALA A 38 -25.01 -3.57 -4.93
N LEU A 39 -25.72 -3.76 -6.03
CA LEU A 39 -26.77 -2.85 -6.47
C LEU A 39 -27.98 -2.83 -5.52
N GLU A 40 -28.37 -4.01 -4.99
CA GLU A 40 -29.44 -4.14 -3.99
C GLU A 40 -29.10 -3.37 -2.70
N LEU A 41 -27.86 -3.48 -2.23
CA LEU A 41 -27.42 -2.81 -1.01
C LEU A 41 -27.26 -1.30 -1.20
N GLY A 42 -27.06 -0.87 -2.45
CA GLY A 42 -26.76 0.52 -2.77
C GLY A 42 -25.40 0.98 -2.23
N GLY A 43 -25.23 2.28 -2.20
CA GLY A 43 -24.06 2.94 -1.63
C GLY A 43 -24.47 3.97 -0.58
N TYR A 44 -23.62 4.93 -0.35
CA TYR A 44 -23.99 6.10 0.44
C TYR A 44 -25.06 6.90 -0.33
N PRO A 45 -26.12 7.36 0.36
CA PRO A 45 -27.20 8.11 -0.29
C PRO A 45 -26.75 9.48 -0.83
N GLU A 46 -25.63 9.97 -0.31
CA GLU A 46 -25.00 11.23 -0.70
C GLU A 46 -23.49 11.11 -0.55
N ASP A 47 -22.74 12.02 -1.17
CA ASP A 47 -21.30 12.12 -1.00
C ASP A 47 -20.94 12.36 0.47
N THR A 48 -20.32 11.39 1.09
CA THR A 48 -19.97 11.42 2.51
C THR A 48 -18.46 11.53 2.70
N ALA A 49 -18.02 12.63 3.28
CA ALA A 49 -16.62 12.80 3.63
C ALA A 49 -16.30 12.05 4.93
N ILE A 50 -15.56 10.95 4.80
CA ILE A 50 -15.06 10.18 5.95
C ILE A 50 -13.58 10.51 6.13
N PRO A 51 -13.17 11.13 7.25
CA PRO A 51 -11.77 11.40 7.48
C PRO A 51 -10.97 10.10 7.65
N GLY A 52 -9.74 10.09 7.17
CA GLY A 52 -8.78 9.03 7.41
C GLY A 52 -8.39 8.90 8.88
N ILE A 53 -7.59 7.90 9.21
CA ILE A 53 -7.19 7.59 10.59
C ILE A 53 -6.38 8.73 11.24
N ASN A 54 -5.71 9.55 10.45
CA ASN A 54 -4.96 10.72 10.91
C ASN A 54 -5.72 12.03 10.68
N GLY A 55 -6.98 11.96 10.26
CA GLY A 55 -7.82 13.14 9.97
C GLY A 55 -7.69 13.69 8.54
N GLY A 56 -6.89 13.06 7.69
CA GLY A 56 -6.76 13.40 6.28
C GLY A 56 -8.06 13.17 5.51
N ARG A 57 -8.29 13.97 4.46
CA ARG A 57 -9.50 13.89 3.62
C ARG A 57 -9.21 13.42 2.21
N SER A 58 -7.95 13.20 1.89
CA SER A 58 -7.49 12.71 0.60
C SER A 58 -6.36 11.70 0.78
N VAL A 59 -6.27 10.78 -0.15
CA VAL A 59 -5.14 9.85 -0.26
C VAL A 59 -4.62 9.92 -1.68
N VAL A 60 -3.30 9.83 -1.84
CA VAL A 60 -2.65 9.77 -3.15
C VAL A 60 -2.20 8.34 -3.39
N THR A 61 -2.70 7.72 -4.45
CA THR A 61 -2.44 6.32 -4.79
C THR A 61 -1.90 6.19 -6.22
N GLY A 62 -1.57 4.97 -6.63
CA GLY A 62 -1.20 4.68 -8.03
C GLY A 62 0.29 4.72 -8.32
N PHE A 63 1.15 4.69 -7.32
CA PHE A 63 2.61 4.71 -7.47
C PHE A 63 3.22 3.31 -7.58
N ALA A 64 2.61 2.40 -8.34
CA ALA A 64 3.24 1.15 -8.72
C ALA A 64 4.48 1.40 -9.61
N ARG A 65 5.26 0.36 -9.87
CA ARG A 65 6.56 0.50 -10.57
C ARG A 65 6.53 1.33 -11.86
N SER A 66 5.52 1.19 -12.68
CA SER A 66 5.45 1.94 -13.95
C SER A 66 5.29 3.44 -13.74
N ALA A 67 4.47 3.84 -12.76
CA ALA A 67 4.30 5.25 -12.42
C ALA A 67 5.58 5.84 -11.81
N VAL A 68 6.23 5.13 -10.89
CA VAL A 68 7.49 5.61 -10.30
C VAL A 68 8.61 5.65 -11.34
N LEU A 69 8.75 4.61 -12.17
CA LEU A 69 9.81 4.53 -13.17
C LEU A 69 9.62 5.49 -14.34
N SER A 70 8.39 5.97 -14.62
CA SER A 70 8.18 7.04 -15.59
C SER A 70 8.81 8.37 -15.17
N HIS A 71 9.08 8.54 -13.87
CA HIS A 71 9.77 9.69 -13.30
C HIS A 71 11.21 9.37 -12.85
N ALA A 72 11.80 8.28 -13.36
CA ALA A 72 13.12 7.84 -12.91
C ALA A 72 14.20 8.89 -13.12
N ASN A 73 14.17 9.60 -14.25
CA ASN A 73 15.17 10.64 -14.57
C ASN A 73 15.09 11.80 -13.58
N GLU A 74 13.88 12.25 -13.26
CA GLU A 74 13.63 13.32 -12.29
C GLU A 74 14.06 12.88 -10.87
N ILE A 75 13.76 11.65 -10.48
CA ILE A 75 14.16 11.08 -9.19
C ILE A 75 15.69 11.02 -9.11
N VAL A 76 16.36 10.51 -10.14
CA VAL A 76 17.83 10.41 -10.18
C VAL A 76 18.46 11.80 -10.12
N ALA A 77 17.91 12.76 -10.85
CA ALA A 77 18.39 14.15 -10.82
C ALA A 77 18.21 14.77 -9.41
N ALA A 78 17.06 14.55 -8.78
CA ALA A 78 16.76 15.04 -7.44
C ALA A 78 17.69 14.44 -6.37
N VAL A 79 18.04 13.16 -6.49
CA VAL A 79 19.01 12.51 -5.59
C VAL A 79 20.42 13.07 -5.85
N LYS A 80 20.85 13.19 -7.09
CA LYS A 80 22.18 13.73 -7.45
C LYS A 80 22.37 15.18 -7.02
N SER A 81 21.29 15.98 -7.06
CA SER A 81 21.31 17.38 -6.59
C SER A 81 21.16 17.52 -5.05
N GLY A 82 20.90 16.42 -4.34
CA GLY A 82 20.70 16.43 -2.89
C GLY A 82 19.33 16.93 -2.44
N GLN A 83 18.38 17.12 -3.36
CA GLN A 83 16.99 17.45 -3.01
C GLN A 83 16.27 16.28 -2.35
N ILE A 84 16.56 15.04 -2.77
CA ILE A 84 16.15 13.82 -2.11
C ILE A 84 17.39 13.14 -1.56
N ARG A 85 17.44 13.00 -0.24
CA ARG A 85 18.59 12.38 0.44
C ARG A 85 18.37 10.94 0.80
N HIS A 86 17.11 10.54 1.02
CA HIS A 86 16.83 9.19 1.46
C HIS A 86 15.44 8.72 1.07
N PHE A 87 15.31 7.43 0.89
CA PHE A 87 14.05 6.73 0.69
C PHE A 87 13.78 5.80 1.89
N PHE A 88 12.52 5.72 2.30
CA PHE A 88 12.06 4.74 3.27
C PHE A 88 10.99 3.86 2.63
N LEU A 89 11.14 2.55 2.70
CA LEU A 89 10.06 1.62 2.39
C LEU A 89 9.37 1.25 3.71
N VAL A 90 8.19 1.79 3.92
CA VAL A 90 7.44 1.67 5.18
C VAL A 90 6.17 0.89 4.93
N GLY A 91 5.99 -0.26 5.57
CA GLY A 91 4.76 -1.02 5.39
C GLY A 91 4.80 -2.46 5.91
N GLY A 92 3.93 -3.27 5.34
CA GLY A 92 3.76 -4.66 5.73
C GLY A 92 2.46 -4.91 6.48
N CYS A 93 2.45 -5.92 7.35
CA CYS A 93 1.28 -6.20 8.18
C CYS A 93 1.25 -5.27 9.39
N ASP A 94 0.17 -4.51 9.50
CA ASP A 94 -0.14 -3.74 10.70
C ASP A 94 -1.57 -4.05 11.13
N GLY A 95 -1.76 -4.28 12.40
CA GLY A 95 -3.08 -4.59 12.91
C GLY A 95 -3.99 -3.35 12.94
N THR A 96 -5.29 -3.58 13.05
CA THR A 96 -6.31 -2.52 13.10
C THR A 96 -6.38 -1.78 14.44
N ARG A 97 -5.56 -2.14 15.42
CA ARG A 97 -5.60 -1.53 16.76
C ARG A 97 -5.21 -0.05 16.71
N PRO A 98 -6.05 0.87 17.16
CA PRO A 98 -5.77 2.32 17.15
C PRO A 98 -4.48 2.71 17.91
N SER A 99 -4.07 1.89 18.89
CA SER A 99 -2.85 2.13 19.68
C SER A 99 -1.55 1.84 18.90
N ARG A 100 -1.62 1.19 17.75
CA ARG A 100 -0.44 0.91 16.92
C ARG A 100 -0.16 2.10 16.02
N ARG A 101 0.71 3.00 16.47
CA ARG A 101 1.07 4.23 15.78
C ARG A 101 2.51 4.28 15.27
N TYR A 102 3.23 3.19 15.33
CA TYR A 102 4.65 3.18 14.99
C TYR A 102 4.93 3.75 13.60
N TYR A 103 4.23 3.27 12.57
CA TYR A 103 4.42 3.77 11.20
C TYR A 103 4.01 5.24 11.04
N THR A 104 2.92 5.64 11.67
CA THR A 104 2.46 7.04 11.67
C THR A 104 3.49 7.97 12.29
N GLU A 105 4.00 7.62 13.47
CA GLU A 105 4.99 8.44 14.17
C GLU A 105 6.34 8.43 13.43
N PHE A 106 6.75 7.27 12.91
CA PHE A 106 7.94 7.19 12.07
C PHE A 106 7.83 8.14 10.86
N ALA A 107 6.73 8.07 10.10
CA ALA A 107 6.53 8.89 8.92
C ALA A 107 6.57 10.39 9.23
N LYS A 108 5.96 10.81 10.34
CA LYS A 108 5.97 12.20 10.80
C LYS A 108 7.36 12.72 11.19
N LEU A 109 8.23 11.80 11.64
CA LEU A 109 9.60 12.15 12.08
C LEU A 109 10.61 12.09 10.93
N THR A 110 10.24 11.63 9.74
CA THR A 110 11.16 11.60 8.59
C THR A 110 11.55 13.01 8.16
N PRO A 111 12.83 13.24 7.83
CA PRO A 111 13.29 14.53 7.33
C PRO A 111 12.53 15.00 6.08
N PRO A 112 12.38 16.32 5.84
CA PRO A 112 11.59 16.85 4.74
C PRO A 112 12.18 16.55 3.35
N ASP A 113 13.44 16.20 3.26
CA ASP A 113 14.18 15.82 2.06
C ASP A 113 14.16 14.30 1.79
N THR A 114 13.14 13.60 2.29
CA THR A 114 12.99 12.15 2.14
C THR A 114 11.66 11.78 1.50
N VAL A 115 11.65 10.63 0.83
CA VAL A 115 10.46 10.03 0.22
C VAL A 115 10.14 8.72 0.92
N ILE A 116 8.86 8.49 1.20
CA ILE A 116 8.34 7.27 1.79
C ILE A 116 7.57 6.49 0.70
N LEU A 117 8.05 5.31 0.35
CA LEU A 117 7.25 4.33 -0.37
C LEU A 117 6.49 3.50 0.66
N THR A 118 5.19 3.34 0.47
CA THR A 118 4.39 2.55 1.40
C THR A 118 3.56 1.50 0.69
N LEU A 119 3.35 0.37 1.35
CA LEU A 119 2.62 -0.75 0.77
C LEU A 119 1.95 -1.63 1.82
N ALA A 120 1.08 -2.54 1.37
CA ALA A 120 0.37 -3.52 2.17
C ALA A 120 -0.58 -2.88 3.21
N CYS A 121 -0.94 -3.59 4.26
CA CYS A 121 -1.88 -3.08 5.27
C CYS A 121 -1.32 -1.89 6.06
N GLY A 122 0.00 -1.83 6.23
CA GLY A 122 0.66 -0.75 6.96
C GLY A 122 0.48 0.63 6.33
N LYS A 123 0.24 0.69 5.01
CA LYS A 123 0.01 1.96 4.31
C LYS A 123 -1.18 2.75 4.86
N PHE A 124 -2.23 2.07 5.32
CA PHE A 124 -3.43 2.70 5.87
C PHE A 124 -3.19 3.42 7.20
N ARG A 125 -1.98 3.32 7.75
CA ARG A 125 -1.57 4.08 8.94
C ARG A 125 -1.03 5.46 8.62
N LEU A 126 -0.67 5.69 7.36
CA LEU A 126 0.06 6.91 6.99
C LEU A 126 -0.35 7.52 5.64
N ASN A 127 -1.13 6.83 4.79
CA ASN A 127 -1.44 7.31 3.45
C ASN A 127 -2.41 8.51 3.41
N ASP A 128 -3.05 8.84 4.52
CA ASP A 128 -3.85 10.06 4.70
C ASP A 128 -3.08 11.21 5.37
N LEU A 129 -1.77 11.03 5.65
CA LEU A 129 -0.92 12.12 6.11
C LEU A 129 -0.54 13.03 4.95
N ASP A 130 -0.65 14.33 5.16
CA ASP A 130 -0.06 15.31 4.26
C ASP A 130 1.34 15.69 4.77
N LEU A 131 2.37 15.11 4.15
CA LEU A 131 3.77 15.45 4.42
C LEU A 131 4.34 16.43 3.38
N GLY A 132 3.50 16.93 2.46
CA GLY A 132 3.91 17.81 1.38
C GLY A 132 4.64 17.08 0.25
N THR A 133 5.45 17.83 -0.48
CA THR A 133 6.19 17.37 -1.66
C THR A 133 7.69 17.60 -1.53
N VAL A 134 8.46 16.81 -2.25
CA VAL A 134 9.91 16.99 -2.42
C VAL A 134 10.27 16.78 -3.90
N ALA A 135 11.03 17.69 -4.50
CA ALA A 135 11.38 17.66 -5.92
C ALA A 135 10.17 17.48 -6.86
N GLY A 136 9.00 18.04 -6.51
CA GLY A 136 7.76 17.92 -7.28
C GLY A 136 7.00 16.60 -7.08
N LEU A 137 7.51 15.68 -6.28
CA LEU A 137 6.85 14.41 -5.97
C LEU A 137 6.18 14.48 -4.59
N PRO A 138 5.03 13.82 -4.38
CA PRO A 138 4.50 13.59 -3.04
C PRO A 138 5.54 12.86 -2.19
N ARG A 139 5.65 13.24 -0.92
CA ARG A 139 6.59 12.55 -0.02
C ARG A 139 6.11 11.15 0.40
N ILE A 140 4.84 10.85 0.24
CA ILE A 140 4.30 9.50 0.44
C ILE A 140 3.83 8.97 -0.90
N LEU A 141 4.40 7.84 -1.33
CA LEU A 141 4.06 7.13 -2.56
C LEU A 141 3.43 5.79 -2.19
N ASP A 142 2.13 5.65 -2.39
CA ASP A 142 1.40 4.40 -2.17
C ASP A 142 1.67 3.44 -3.35
N VAL A 143 2.54 2.47 -3.13
CA VAL A 143 2.96 1.49 -4.13
C VAL A 143 1.89 0.41 -4.37
N GLY A 144 1.02 0.17 -3.39
CA GLY A 144 -0.07 -0.80 -3.50
C GLY A 144 -0.20 -1.78 -2.33
N GLN A 145 -0.61 -2.99 -2.64
CA GLN A 145 -0.87 -4.05 -1.66
C GLN A 145 0.35 -4.98 -1.45
N CYS A 146 0.17 -6.08 -0.73
CA CYS A 146 1.25 -7.03 -0.45
C CYS A 146 1.92 -7.57 -1.73
N ASN A 147 1.13 -7.84 -2.78
CA ASN A 147 1.67 -8.33 -4.07
C ASN A 147 2.52 -7.27 -4.77
N ASP A 148 2.34 -6.00 -4.45
CA ASP A 148 3.10 -4.89 -5.02
C ASP A 148 4.47 -4.71 -4.37
N ALA A 149 4.84 -5.55 -3.40
CA ALA A 149 6.22 -5.69 -2.94
C ALA A 149 7.17 -5.99 -4.12
N TYR A 150 6.70 -6.72 -5.12
CA TYR A 150 7.42 -6.91 -6.39
C TYR A 150 7.69 -5.58 -7.11
N SER A 151 6.74 -4.67 -7.12
CA SER A 151 6.92 -3.31 -7.68
C SER A 151 8.00 -2.54 -6.93
N ALA A 152 8.02 -2.60 -5.60
CA ALA A 152 9.05 -1.94 -4.79
C ALA A 152 10.46 -2.51 -5.08
N ILE A 153 10.58 -3.83 -5.22
CA ILE A 153 11.84 -4.49 -5.60
C ILE A 153 12.29 -4.01 -6.99
N LYS A 154 11.38 -3.96 -7.96
CA LYS A 154 11.71 -3.50 -9.32
C LYS A 154 12.14 -2.04 -9.37
N VAL A 155 11.54 -1.19 -8.55
CA VAL A 155 11.96 0.22 -8.41
C VAL A 155 13.36 0.29 -7.81
N ALA A 156 13.64 -0.45 -6.75
CA ALA A 156 14.96 -0.47 -6.12
C ALA A 156 16.06 -0.96 -7.08
N LEU A 157 15.80 -2.03 -7.81
CA LEU A 157 16.75 -2.55 -8.82
C LEU A 157 17.01 -1.56 -9.96
N ALA A 158 15.96 -0.89 -10.47
CA ALA A 158 16.11 0.10 -11.53
C ALA A 158 16.86 1.36 -11.06
N LEU A 159 16.65 1.79 -9.81
CA LEU A 159 17.40 2.88 -9.22
C LEU A 159 18.87 2.50 -9.01
N ALA A 160 19.15 1.29 -8.51
CA ALA A 160 20.52 0.80 -8.35
C ALA A 160 21.28 0.78 -9.69
N ASP A 161 20.63 0.30 -10.75
CA ASP A 161 21.19 0.32 -12.12
C ASP A 161 21.46 1.75 -12.60
N ALA A 162 20.50 2.66 -12.42
CA ALA A 162 20.63 4.07 -12.82
C ALA A 162 21.73 4.83 -12.05
N PHE A 163 22.04 4.40 -10.82
CA PHE A 163 23.14 4.95 -10.02
C PHE A 163 24.47 4.20 -10.22
N GLY A 164 24.45 3.05 -10.91
CA GLY A 164 25.64 2.20 -11.09
C GLY A 164 26.14 1.59 -9.79
N CYS A 165 25.25 1.24 -8.87
CA CYS A 165 25.58 0.71 -7.55
C CYS A 165 24.75 -0.55 -7.21
N GLY A 166 25.07 -1.21 -6.12
CA GLY A 166 24.27 -2.29 -5.57
C GLY A 166 23.01 -1.77 -4.86
N VAL A 167 21.99 -2.61 -4.70
CA VAL A 167 20.75 -2.23 -3.97
C VAL A 167 21.07 -1.83 -2.53
N ASN A 168 22.08 -2.45 -1.90
CA ASN A 168 22.50 -2.14 -0.54
C ASN A 168 23.24 -0.80 -0.40
N ASP A 169 23.67 -0.24 -1.52
CA ASP A 169 24.37 1.07 -1.57
C ASP A 169 23.40 2.23 -1.84
N LEU A 170 22.14 1.91 -2.11
CA LEU A 170 21.09 2.91 -2.27
C LEU A 170 20.81 3.63 -0.95
N PRO A 171 20.46 4.93 -0.99
CA PRO A 171 19.96 5.66 0.18
C PRO A 171 18.54 5.21 0.53
N LEU A 172 18.36 3.92 0.85
CA LEU A 172 17.09 3.26 1.09
C LEU A 172 17.13 2.49 2.40
N SER A 173 16.17 2.75 3.27
CA SER A 173 15.95 1.98 4.49
C SER A 173 14.60 1.29 4.48
N LEU A 174 14.58 0.07 5.02
CA LEU A 174 13.38 -0.75 5.11
C LEU A 174 12.81 -0.70 6.54
N VAL A 175 11.55 -0.29 6.67
CA VAL A 175 10.80 -0.24 7.93
C VAL A 175 9.56 -1.11 7.75
N LEU A 176 9.75 -2.41 7.87
CA LEU A 176 8.79 -3.41 7.45
C LEU A 176 8.41 -4.35 8.59
N SER A 177 7.16 -4.78 8.62
CA SER A 177 6.68 -5.86 9.47
C SER A 177 5.72 -6.76 8.72
N TRP A 178 5.91 -8.07 8.85
CA TRP A 178 4.97 -9.08 8.38
C TRP A 178 4.62 -10.03 9.50
N TYR A 179 3.39 -10.56 9.50
CA TYR A 179 3.04 -11.65 10.40
C TYR A 179 3.80 -12.93 10.01
N GLU A 180 4.03 -13.78 10.99
CA GLU A 180 4.81 -15.01 10.90
C GLU A 180 4.44 -15.89 9.69
N GLN A 181 3.14 -16.01 9.36
CA GLN A 181 2.68 -16.81 8.21
C GLN A 181 3.24 -16.35 6.86
N LYS A 182 3.63 -15.07 6.76
CA LYS A 182 4.22 -14.52 5.52
C LYS A 182 5.74 -14.48 5.58
N LEU A 183 6.32 -14.39 6.77
CA LEU A 183 7.77 -14.44 6.94
C LEU A 183 8.34 -15.81 6.60
N SER A 184 7.61 -16.88 6.85
CA SER A 184 8.04 -18.24 6.49
C SER A 184 8.20 -18.45 4.98
N LEU A 185 7.56 -17.64 4.14
CA LEU A 185 7.72 -17.67 2.68
C LEU A 185 8.99 -16.95 2.20
N ILE A 186 9.65 -16.17 3.04
CA ILE A 186 10.88 -15.44 2.71
C ILE A 186 12.11 -16.34 2.87
N HIS A 187 11.97 -17.45 3.58
CA HIS A 187 13.05 -18.40 3.84
C HIS A 187 13.06 -19.60 2.89
N ILE A 188 12.24 -19.58 1.83
CA ILE A 188 12.27 -20.51 0.72
C ILE A 188 13.01 -19.85 -0.46
#